data_0ef9c1e219130fd8ce3bfea2c4bd5f5f
#
_entry.id   0ef9c1e219130fd8ce3bfea2c4bd5f5f
#
_cell.length_a   1.000
_cell.length_b   1.000
_cell.length_c   1.000
_cell.angle_alpha   90.00
_cell.angle_beta   90.00
_cell.angle_gamma   90.00
#
_symmetry.space_group_name_H-M   'P 1'
#
loop_
_entity.id
_entity.type
_entity.pdbx_description
1 polymer ?
#
loop_
_entity_poly.entity_id
_entity_poly.type
_entity_poly.pdbx_seq_one_letter_code
_entity_poly.pdbx_strand_id
1 'polypeptide(L)'
;EGIVMGGPFDEKAETGPLISKQHRDKVTSYVERGIEAGGRLRCGGHWGGDELANGYFYAPTVIDQVSSDNPAVQEEGFGPVITVETFTTEAEAIALGNDTDYGLAGAVWSSNQGTAHRVSTKLRHGTIWINDYHPYMPQAEWGGFKMSGVGRELGPSGLEEYQQSKHIYQNTEPAVTGWFPDKTSS
;
A
#
# COMPACT_ATOMS: atom_id res chain seq x y z
N GLU A 1 9.26 21.15 -3.64
CA GLU A 1 9.63 22.29 -2.78
C GLU A 1 8.39 23.20 -2.68
N GLY A 2 7.81 23.40 -1.54
CA GLY A 2 6.62 24.22 -1.36
C GLY A 2 5.65 23.65 -0.34
N ILE A 3 5.81 22.39 0.04
CA ILE A 3 5.03 21.78 1.11
C ILE A 3 5.50 22.38 2.45
N VAL A 4 4.58 22.92 3.22
CA VAL A 4 4.85 23.56 4.50
C VAL A 4 4.83 22.51 5.61
N MET A 5 5.96 22.34 6.29
CA MET A 5 6.07 21.50 7.47
C MET A 5 5.74 22.31 8.71
N GLY A 6 4.93 21.76 9.63
CA GLY A 6 4.58 22.44 10.85
C GLY A 6 3.98 21.53 11.90
N GLY A 7 3.79 22.08 13.10
CA GLY A 7 3.17 21.38 14.22
C GLY A 7 1.65 21.25 14.07
N PRO A 8 0.99 20.46 14.95
CA PRO A 8 -0.43 20.14 14.83
C PRO A 8 -1.38 21.33 15.03
N PHE A 9 -0.87 22.46 15.50
CA PHE A 9 -1.64 23.70 15.71
C PHE A 9 -1.28 24.80 14.70
N ASP A 10 -0.41 24.50 13.72
CA ASP A 10 -0.10 25.44 12.64
C ASP A 10 -1.09 25.22 11.48
N GLU A 11 -2.00 26.15 11.31
CA GLU A 11 -3.04 26.11 10.27
C GLU A 11 -2.46 26.13 8.83
N LYS A 12 -1.19 26.50 8.66
CA LYS A 12 -0.51 26.52 7.37
C LYS A 12 0.24 25.24 7.08
N ALA A 13 0.38 24.36 8.09
CA ALA A 13 1.10 23.11 7.92
C ALA A 13 0.35 22.15 7.00
N GLU A 14 1.06 21.64 6.00
CA GLU A 14 0.57 20.63 5.05
C GLU A 14 1.11 19.24 5.39
N THR A 15 2.19 19.17 6.19
CA THR A 15 2.75 17.92 6.71
C THR A 15 3.30 18.12 8.12
N GLY A 16 3.12 17.10 8.95
CA GLY A 16 3.56 17.05 10.35
C GLY A 16 4.86 16.28 10.57
N PRO A 17 5.23 16.09 11.85
CA PRO A 17 6.40 15.28 12.21
C PRO A 17 6.13 13.78 12.03
N LEU A 18 7.21 13.01 11.90
CA LEU A 18 7.20 11.57 12.07
C LEU A 18 6.88 11.20 13.53
N ILE A 19 6.47 9.95 13.75
CA ILE A 19 5.97 9.51 15.07
C ILE A 19 7.05 9.49 16.16
N SER A 20 8.34 9.32 15.81
CA SER A 20 9.44 9.22 16.77
C SER A 20 10.79 9.54 16.15
N LYS A 21 11.78 9.76 17.04
CA LYS A 21 13.18 9.89 16.62
C LYS A 21 13.68 8.64 15.87
N GLN A 22 13.36 7.45 16.39
CA GLN A 22 13.76 6.19 15.77
C GLN A 22 13.19 6.06 14.35
N HIS A 23 11.94 6.48 14.15
CA HIS A 23 11.33 6.47 12.83
C HIS A 23 11.98 7.50 11.89
N ARG A 24 12.30 8.69 12.38
CA ARG A 24 13.03 9.69 11.60
C ARG A 24 14.40 9.17 11.16
N ASP A 25 15.12 8.52 12.07
CA ASP A 25 16.43 7.93 11.78
C ASP A 25 16.30 6.78 10.76
N LYS A 26 15.24 5.95 10.85
CA LYS A 26 14.91 4.93 9.83
C LYS A 26 14.68 5.54 8.46
N VAL A 27 13.87 6.59 8.36
CA VAL A 27 13.59 7.28 7.10
C VAL A 27 14.86 7.91 6.52
N THR A 28 15.71 8.51 7.38
CA THR A 28 17.00 9.05 6.97
C THR A 28 17.88 7.96 6.33
N SER A 29 18.06 6.84 7.03
CA SER A 29 18.84 5.70 6.52
C SER A 29 18.26 5.11 5.23
N TYR A 30 16.94 5.07 5.11
CA TYR A 30 16.25 4.61 3.89
C TYR A 30 16.60 5.50 2.68
N VAL A 31 16.57 6.82 2.85
CA VAL A 31 16.94 7.78 1.79
C VAL A 31 18.42 7.67 1.44
N GLU A 32 19.29 7.59 2.45
CA GLU A 32 20.74 7.44 2.26
C GLU A 32 21.07 6.19 1.45
N ARG A 33 20.51 5.03 1.82
CA ARG A 33 20.72 3.78 1.08
C ARG A 33 20.18 3.86 -0.36
N GLY A 34 19.03 4.53 -0.57
CA GLY A 34 18.49 4.76 -1.89
C GLY A 34 19.43 5.58 -2.78
N ILE A 35 20.09 6.59 -2.22
CA ILE A 35 21.10 7.41 -2.92
C ILE A 35 22.38 6.61 -3.16
N GLU A 36 22.90 5.89 -2.16
CA GLU A 36 24.07 5.04 -2.27
C GLU A 36 23.91 3.95 -3.34
N ALA A 37 22.69 3.43 -3.50
CA ALA A 37 22.33 2.48 -4.55
C ALA A 37 22.11 3.13 -5.93
N GLY A 38 22.52 4.39 -6.12
CA GLY A 38 22.53 5.08 -7.41
C GLY A 38 21.36 6.02 -7.66
N GLY A 39 20.43 6.16 -6.73
CA GLY A 39 19.33 7.12 -6.82
C GLY A 39 19.84 8.56 -6.73
N ARG A 40 19.18 9.48 -7.45
CA ARG A 40 19.51 10.90 -7.42
C ARG A 40 18.50 11.67 -6.59
N LEU A 41 18.97 12.31 -5.51
CA LEU A 41 18.16 13.22 -4.71
C LEU A 41 17.75 14.46 -5.52
N ARG A 42 16.48 14.72 -5.61
CA ARG A 42 15.92 15.90 -6.30
C ARG A 42 15.58 17.02 -5.33
N CYS A 43 15.00 16.68 -4.20
CA CYS A 43 14.70 17.62 -3.11
C CYS A 43 14.52 16.86 -1.80
N GLY A 44 14.51 17.56 -0.67
CA GLY A 44 14.41 16.98 0.65
C GLY A 44 15.68 16.27 1.12
N GLY A 45 15.55 15.11 1.72
CA GLY A 45 16.68 14.30 2.20
C GLY A 45 17.33 14.85 3.48
N HIS A 46 16.62 15.68 4.22
CA HIS A 46 17.13 16.28 5.45
C HIS A 46 16.05 16.45 6.52
N TRP A 47 16.46 16.61 7.75
CA TRP A 47 15.56 16.90 8.86
C TRP A 47 15.02 18.33 8.77
N GLY A 48 13.93 18.58 9.49
CA GLY A 48 13.45 19.94 9.69
C GLY A 48 14.52 20.82 10.32
N GLY A 49 14.74 21.98 9.73
CA GLY A 49 15.71 22.98 10.23
C GLY A 49 15.04 23.99 11.19
N ASP A 50 15.84 24.91 11.69
CA ASP A 50 15.41 26.07 12.50
C ASP A 50 14.42 25.69 13.63
N GLU A 51 13.24 26.24 13.61
CA GLU A 51 12.21 26.01 14.64
C GLU A 51 11.74 24.55 14.71
N LEU A 52 11.91 23.76 13.64
CA LEU A 52 11.52 22.35 13.57
C LEU A 52 12.64 21.38 14.02
N ALA A 53 13.83 21.90 14.33
CA ALA A 53 15.02 21.07 14.65
C ALA A 53 14.83 20.17 15.87
N ASN A 54 14.00 20.57 16.83
CA ASN A 54 13.71 19.80 18.04
C ASN A 54 12.60 18.75 17.86
N GLY A 55 11.95 18.71 16.69
CA GLY A 55 10.90 17.75 16.37
C GLY A 55 11.43 16.59 15.50
N TYR A 56 10.51 15.71 15.15
CA TYR A 56 10.82 14.54 14.30
C TYR A 56 10.46 14.80 12.83
N PHE A 57 10.67 16.04 12.39
CA PHE A 57 10.36 16.45 11.03
C PHE A 57 11.38 15.93 10.04
N TYR A 58 10.88 15.47 8.90
CA TYR A 58 11.69 15.08 7.76
C TYR A 58 11.11 15.72 6.50
N ALA A 59 11.95 16.36 5.72
CA ALA A 59 11.52 17.10 4.54
C ALA A 59 10.95 16.17 3.48
N PRO A 60 9.83 16.54 2.83
CA PRO A 60 9.33 15.80 1.67
C PRO A 60 10.43 15.60 0.65
N THR A 61 10.67 14.33 0.30
CA THR A 61 11.86 13.88 -0.41
C THR A 61 11.47 13.20 -1.72
N VAL A 62 12.18 13.55 -2.78
CA VAL A 62 12.05 12.94 -4.11
C VAL A 62 13.38 12.40 -4.56
N ILE A 63 13.41 11.12 -4.93
CA ILE A 63 14.58 10.42 -5.50
C ILE A 63 14.22 9.95 -6.90
N ASP A 64 15.00 10.31 -7.91
CA ASP A 64 14.85 9.79 -9.27
C ASP A 64 16.06 9.00 -9.73
N GLN A 65 16.04 8.51 -10.96
CA GLN A 65 17.09 7.66 -11.54
C GLN A 65 17.37 6.40 -10.71
N VAL A 66 16.35 5.89 -10.05
CA VAL A 66 16.43 4.64 -9.29
C VAL A 66 16.26 3.45 -10.25
N SER A 67 17.00 2.37 -9.99
CA SER A 67 16.73 1.05 -10.59
C SER A 67 15.63 0.35 -9.82
N SER A 68 14.98 -0.63 -10.44
CA SER A 68 13.87 -1.36 -9.80
C SER A 68 14.30 -2.15 -8.55
N ASP A 69 15.58 -2.52 -8.43
CA ASP A 69 16.17 -3.20 -7.27
C ASP A 69 16.67 -2.23 -6.17
N ASN A 70 16.53 -0.92 -6.38
CA ASN A 70 16.92 0.07 -5.39
C ASN A 70 16.12 -0.09 -4.10
N PRO A 71 16.75 -0.07 -2.90
CA PRO A 71 16.04 -0.17 -1.61
C PRO A 71 14.91 0.85 -1.46
N ALA A 72 15.08 2.06 -2.01
CA ALA A 72 14.05 3.10 -1.97
C ALA A 72 12.82 2.79 -2.85
N VAL A 73 12.91 1.82 -3.77
CA VAL A 73 11.79 1.29 -4.55
C VAL A 73 11.17 0.08 -3.87
N GLN A 74 12.00 -0.84 -3.38
CA GLN A 74 11.56 -2.15 -2.92
C GLN A 74 11.10 -2.21 -1.47
N GLU A 75 11.63 -1.34 -0.60
CA GLU A 75 11.31 -1.36 0.82
C GLU A 75 10.24 -0.32 1.20
N GLU A 76 9.55 -0.56 2.31
CA GLU A 76 8.60 0.38 2.88
C GLU A 76 9.32 1.38 3.81
N GLY A 77 9.54 2.60 3.32
CA GLY A 77 10.15 3.68 4.12
C GLY A 77 9.24 4.22 5.22
N PHE A 78 7.95 4.25 4.99
CA PHE A 78 6.90 4.81 5.86
C PHE A 78 7.12 6.27 6.25
N GLY A 79 7.62 7.06 5.30
CA GLY A 79 7.96 8.47 5.48
C GLY A 79 7.62 9.31 4.25
N PRO A 80 7.84 10.63 4.29
CA PRO A 80 7.51 11.55 3.19
C PRO A 80 8.54 11.44 2.05
N VAL A 81 8.70 10.24 1.49
CA VAL A 81 9.68 9.93 0.44
C VAL A 81 8.96 9.27 -0.73
N ILE A 82 9.23 9.75 -1.93
CA ILE A 82 8.77 9.12 -3.17
C ILE A 82 9.96 8.88 -4.10
N THR A 83 9.89 7.79 -4.85
CA THR A 83 10.79 7.50 -5.97
C THR A 83 10.08 7.81 -7.29
N VAL A 84 10.86 8.14 -8.31
CA VAL A 84 10.36 8.40 -9.65
C VAL A 84 11.11 7.51 -10.64
N GLU A 85 10.38 6.60 -11.25
CA GLU A 85 10.84 5.75 -12.33
C GLU A 85 10.17 6.19 -13.64
N THR A 86 10.85 6.00 -14.75
CA THR A 86 10.34 6.33 -16.08
C THR A 86 10.10 5.07 -16.88
N PHE A 87 9.11 5.10 -17.74
CA PHE A 87 8.78 4.00 -18.63
C PHE A 87 8.53 4.52 -20.06
N THR A 88 8.63 3.65 -21.04
CA THR A 88 8.40 3.96 -22.45
C THR A 88 7.18 3.24 -23.02
N THR A 89 6.77 2.15 -22.43
CA THR A 89 5.63 1.35 -22.87
C THR A 89 4.64 1.07 -21.75
N GLU A 90 3.38 0.82 -22.12
CA GLU A 90 2.34 0.38 -21.18
C GLU A 90 2.73 -0.91 -20.44
N ALA A 91 3.37 -1.85 -21.14
CA ALA A 91 3.80 -3.10 -20.54
C ALA A 91 4.89 -2.90 -19.47
N GLU A 92 5.82 -1.99 -19.73
CA GLU A 92 6.86 -1.60 -18.77
C GLU A 92 6.26 -0.90 -17.54
N ALA A 93 5.31 0.04 -17.74
CA ALA A 93 4.61 0.68 -16.62
C ALA A 93 3.91 -0.33 -15.70
N ILE A 94 3.24 -1.34 -16.29
CA ILE A 94 2.57 -2.39 -15.53
C ILE A 94 3.58 -3.28 -14.81
N ALA A 95 4.71 -3.59 -15.45
CA ALA A 95 5.77 -4.39 -14.84
C ALA A 95 6.35 -3.66 -13.61
N LEU A 96 6.78 -2.41 -13.76
CA LEU A 96 7.30 -1.58 -12.68
C LEU A 96 6.28 -1.41 -11.54
N GLY A 97 5.03 -1.10 -11.86
CA GLY A 97 3.98 -0.95 -10.85
C GLY A 97 3.68 -2.25 -10.08
N ASN A 98 4.07 -3.41 -10.58
CA ASN A 98 3.89 -4.69 -9.91
C ASN A 98 5.16 -5.29 -9.29
N ASP A 99 6.31 -4.63 -9.46
CA ASP A 99 7.64 -5.17 -9.14
C ASP A 99 8.04 -4.97 -7.67
N THR A 100 7.10 -4.94 -6.76
CA THR A 100 7.38 -4.93 -5.31
C THR A 100 6.58 -6.01 -4.61
N ASP A 101 7.00 -6.35 -3.38
CA ASP A 101 6.25 -7.27 -2.51
C ASP A 101 4.97 -6.65 -1.94
N TYR A 102 4.68 -5.40 -2.25
CA TYR A 102 3.53 -4.65 -1.78
C TYR A 102 2.47 -4.45 -2.87
N GLY A 103 1.27 -4.13 -2.46
CA GLY A 103 0.15 -3.88 -3.35
C GLY A 103 -1.07 -3.33 -2.58
N LEU A 104 -0.89 -2.27 -1.78
CA LEU A 104 -1.99 -1.66 -1.04
C LEU A 104 -2.92 -0.91 -1.98
N ALA A 105 -2.38 0.10 -2.65
CA ALA A 105 -3.14 0.94 -3.56
C ALA A 105 -2.26 1.48 -4.69
N GLY A 106 -2.89 1.92 -5.77
CA GLY A 106 -2.24 2.58 -6.87
C GLY A 106 -3.17 3.54 -7.59
N ALA A 107 -2.63 4.35 -8.49
CA ALA A 107 -3.41 5.24 -9.32
C ALA A 107 -2.89 5.24 -10.76
N VAL A 108 -3.80 5.41 -11.71
CA VAL A 108 -3.49 5.51 -13.14
C VAL A 108 -4.04 6.83 -13.67
N TRP A 109 -3.15 7.67 -14.19
CA TRP A 109 -3.51 8.94 -14.79
C TRP A 109 -3.39 8.86 -16.31
N SER A 110 -4.49 9.02 -17.01
CA SER A 110 -4.52 9.00 -18.47
C SER A 110 -5.75 9.73 -19.03
N SER A 111 -5.57 10.49 -20.09
CA SER A 111 -6.68 11.06 -20.87
C SER A 111 -7.39 9.99 -21.71
N ASN A 112 -6.74 8.85 -21.97
CA ASN A 112 -7.33 7.72 -22.68
C ASN A 112 -7.94 6.73 -21.66
N GLN A 113 -9.26 6.74 -21.54
CA GLN A 113 -9.98 5.86 -20.60
C GLN A 113 -9.74 4.37 -20.85
N GLY A 114 -9.64 3.95 -22.11
CA GLY A 114 -9.35 2.56 -22.46
C GLY A 114 -7.98 2.11 -21.95
N THR A 115 -6.97 2.97 -22.07
CA THR A 115 -5.64 2.74 -21.48
C THR A 115 -5.72 2.71 -19.97
N ALA A 116 -6.38 3.67 -19.34
CA ALA A 116 -6.52 3.72 -17.89
C ALA A 116 -7.15 2.44 -17.34
N HIS A 117 -8.25 1.97 -17.91
CA HIS A 117 -8.89 0.71 -17.51
C HIS A 117 -8.00 -0.51 -17.74
N ARG A 118 -7.36 -0.58 -18.90
CA ARG A 118 -6.52 -1.72 -19.26
C ARG A 118 -5.29 -1.86 -18.31
N VAL A 119 -4.70 -0.73 -17.91
CA VAL A 119 -3.59 -0.71 -16.95
C VAL A 119 -4.11 -1.03 -15.55
N SER A 120 -5.19 -0.38 -15.10
CA SER A 120 -5.73 -0.57 -13.75
C SER A 120 -6.09 -2.02 -13.45
N THR A 121 -6.64 -2.76 -14.43
CA THR A 121 -6.97 -4.19 -14.26
C THR A 121 -5.75 -5.12 -14.17
N LYS A 122 -4.58 -4.67 -14.60
CA LYS A 122 -3.34 -5.45 -14.57
C LYS A 122 -2.43 -5.13 -13.39
N LEU A 123 -2.67 -4.02 -12.72
CA LEU A 123 -1.97 -3.68 -11.48
C LEU A 123 -2.47 -4.54 -10.31
N ARG A 124 -1.55 -5.13 -9.58
CA ARG A 124 -1.82 -6.06 -8.47
C ARG A 124 -1.87 -5.31 -7.13
N HIS A 125 -2.89 -4.46 -6.99
CA HIS A 125 -3.14 -3.64 -5.81
C HIS A 125 -4.59 -3.82 -5.36
N GLY A 126 -4.85 -3.64 -4.08
CA GLY A 126 -6.18 -3.78 -3.51
C GLY A 126 -7.16 -2.70 -3.97
N THR A 127 -6.66 -1.49 -4.16
CA THR A 127 -7.42 -0.36 -4.71
C THR A 127 -6.64 0.31 -5.83
N ILE A 128 -7.33 0.62 -6.93
CA ILE A 128 -6.76 1.44 -8.02
C ILE A 128 -7.71 2.60 -8.32
N TRP A 129 -7.19 3.80 -8.24
CA TRP A 129 -7.87 5.01 -8.69
C TRP A 129 -7.52 5.34 -10.14
N ILE A 130 -8.47 5.88 -10.87
CA ILE A 130 -8.25 6.37 -12.24
C ILE A 130 -8.48 7.88 -12.24
N ASN A 131 -7.45 8.64 -12.60
CA ASN A 131 -7.43 10.11 -12.64
C ASN A 131 -7.85 10.75 -11.31
N ASP A 132 -7.61 10.05 -10.21
CA ASP A 132 -7.87 10.49 -8.85
C ASP A 132 -6.85 9.86 -7.90
N TYR A 133 -6.85 10.30 -6.65
CA TYR A 133 -5.98 9.77 -5.61
C TYR A 133 -6.64 9.89 -4.24
N HIS A 134 -6.70 8.77 -3.54
CA HIS A 134 -7.04 8.69 -2.11
C HIS A 134 -8.51 8.92 -1.68
N PRO A 135 -9.55 8.91 -2.54
CA PRO A 135 -10.91 8.87 -2.02
C PRO A 135 -11.21 7.51 -1.36
N TYR A 136 -11.68 7.55 -0.11
CA TYR A 136 -12.19 6.39 0.62
C TYR A 136 -13.71 6.40 0.59
N MET A 137 -14.30 5.27 0.23
CA MET A 137 -15.74 5.09 0.16
C MET A 137 -16.17 3.96 1.13
N PRO A 138 -17.03 4.23 2.11
CA PRO A 138 -17.44 3.19 3.08
C PRO A 138 -18.09 1.95 2.45
N GLN A 139 -18.62 2.07 1.25
CA GLN A 139 -19.27 0.99 0.50
C GLN A 139 -18.30 0.19 -0.38
N ALA A 140 -17.06 0.62 -0.52
CA ALA A 140 -16.03 -0.06 -1.33
C ALA A 140 -14.98 -0.70 -0.41
N GLU A 141 -14.60 -1.92 -0.73
CA GLU A 141 -13.59 -2.67 0.02
C GLU A 141 -12.24 -1.95 0.02
N TRP A 142 -11.59 -1.95 1.18
CA TRP A 142 -10.23 -1.47 1.37
C TRP A 142 -9.34 -2.59 1.90
N GLY A 143 -8.16 -2.75 1.34
CA GLY A 143 -7.15 -3.71 1.80
C GLY A 143 -6.09 -3.97 0.76
N GLY A 144 -5.00 -4.61 1.15
CA GLY A 144 -3.84 -4.83 0.32
C GLY A 144 -3.81 -6.17 -0.39
N PHE A 145 -3.00 -6.23 -1.44
CA PHE A 145 -2.51 -7.46 -2.04
C PHE A 145 -1.09 -7.74 -1.53
N LYS A 146 -0.61 -8.95 -1.73
CA LYS A 146 0.74 -9.37 -1.40
C LYS A 146 1.07 -9.08 0.09
N MET A 147 2.25 -8.50 0.38
CA MET A 147 2.67 -8.18 1.76
C MET A 147 1.97 -6.97 2.39
N SER A 148 1.14 -6.25 1.62
CA SER A 148 0.38 -5.12 2.17
C SER A 148 -0.79 -5.54 3.06
N GLY A 149 -1.15 -6.82 3.11
CA GLY A 149 -2.09 -7.34 4.09
C GLY A 149 -3.01 -8.43 3.56
N VAL A 150 -3.78 -8.99 4.49
CA VAL A 150 -4.86 -9.98 4.27
C VAL A 150 -6.17 -9.41 4.77
N GLY A 151 -7.30 -9.96 4.27
CA GLY A 151 -8.62 -9.47 4.63
C GLY A 151 -9.00 -8.16 3.94
N ARG A 152 -10.18 -7.68 4.24
CA ARG A 152 -10.71 -6.41 3.73
C ARG A 152 -11.44 -5.65 4.83
N GLU A 153 -11.32 -4.33 4.78
CA GLU A 153 -12.14 -3.40 5.54
C GLU A 153 -13.12 -2.71 4.61
N LEU A 154 -14.13 -2.09 5.16
CA LEU A 154 -15.19 -1.41 4.40
C LEU A 154 -15.93 -2.37 3.44
N GLY A 155 -16.94 -1.85 2.75
CA GLY A 155 -17.76 -2.65 1.85
C GLY A 155 -18.41 -3.88 2.50
N PRO A 156 -19.07 -4.74 1.71
CA PRO A 156 -19.64 -5.99 2.19
C PRO A 156 -18.60 -6.95 2.79
N SER A 157 -17.44 -7.08 2.16
CA SER A 157 -16.38 -7.98 2.62
C SER A 157 -15.82 -7.59 3.99
N GLY A 158 -15.78 -6.28 4.31
CA GLY A 158 -15.39 -5.83 5.65
C GLY A 158 -16.38 -6.26 6.74
N LEU A 159 -17.67 -6.35 6.42
CA LEU A 159 -18.67 -6.88 7.34
C LEU A 159 -18.52 -8.39 7.55
N GLU A 160 -18.15 -9.12 6.50
CA GLU A 160 -17.96 -10.58 6.55
C GLU A 160 -16.84 -10.98 7.52
N GLU A 161 -15.82 -10.15 7.73
CA GLU A 161 -14.76 -10.38 8.71
C GLU A 161 -15.25 -10.48 10.17
N TYR A 162 -16.44 -9.94 10.45
CA TYR A 162 -17.09 -10.01 11.77
C TYR A 162 -18.16 -11.10 11.85
N GLN A 163 -18.29 -11.96 10.84
CA GLN A 163 -19.31 -13.00 10.73
C GLN A 163 -18.66 -14.37 10.59
N GLN A 164 -19.44 -15.39 10.93
CA GLN A 164 -19.04 -16.77 10.73
C GLN A 164 -20.17 -17.54 10.05
N SER A 165 -19.81 -18.32 9.04
CA SER A 165 -20.75 -19.22 8.37
C SER A 165 -21.04 -20.45 9.24
N LYS A 166 -22.32 -20.80 9.38
CA LYS A 166 -22.76 -22.04 10.00
C LYS A 166 -23.57 -22.85 9.00
N HIS A 167 -23.17 -24.09 8.75
CA HIS A 167 -23.97 -25.06 8.02
C HIS A 167 -24.85 -25.85 9.00
N ILE A 168 -26.17 -25.88 8.77
CA ILE A 168 -27.11 -26.72 9.48
C ILE A 168 -27.71 -27.68 8.47
N TYR A 169 -27.43 -28.98 8.65
CA TYR A 169 -27.99 -30.04 7.85
C TYR A 169 -29.02 -30.81 8.72
N GLN A 170 -30.22 -30.99 8.22
CA GLN A 170 -31.25 -31.79 8.87
C GLN A 170 -31.67 -32.93 7.93
N ASN A 171 -31.47 -34.18 8.36
CA ASN A 171 -32.05 -35.30 7.68
C ASN A 171 -33.46 -35.57 8.26
N THR A 172 -34.51 -35.47 7.41
CA THR A 172 -35.90 -35.69 7.81
C THR A 172 -36.31 -37.16 7.74
N GLU A 173 -35.51 -37.99 7.10
CA GLU A 173 -35.75 -39.44 6.97
C GLU A 173 -34.45 -40.21 7.30
N PRO A 174 -34.00 -40.20 8.57
CA PRO A 174 -32.74 -40.81 8.95
C PRO A 174 -32.82 -42.34 8.76
N ALA A 175 -31.85 -42.87 8.03
CA ALA A 175 -31.63 -44.29 7.82
C ALA A 175 -30.25 -44.71 8.33
N VAL A 176 -30.09 -46.01 8.57
CA VAL A 176 -28.79 -46.57 8.94
C VAL A 176 -27.82 -46.39 7.80
N THR A 177 -26.70 -45.68 8.04
CA THR A 177 -25.72 -45.34 6.99
C THR A 177 -24.82 -46.52 6.57
N GLY A 178 -24.82 -47.60 7.34
CA GLY A 178 -24.02 -48.80 7.04
C GLY A 178 -22.49 -48.61 7.19
N TRP A 179 -22.05 -47.49 7.82
CA TRP A 179 -20.61 -47.20 8.03
C TRP A 179 -19.96 -48.21 8.99
N PHE A 180 -20.76 -48.77 9.93
CA PHE A 180 -20.31 -49.81 10.84
C PHE A 180 -21.20 -51.03 10.65
N PRO A 181 -20.77 -52.09 9.91
CA PRO A 181 -21.56 -53.31 9.77
C PRO A 181 -21.75 -53.95 11.14
N ASP A 182 -23.00 -54.41 11.38
CA ASP A 182 -23.35 -55.18 12.60
C ASP A 182 -22.44 -56.42 12.68
N LYS A 183 -21.63 -56.51 13.73
CA LYS A 183 -20.79 -57.68 14.00
C LYS A 183 -21.57 -58.90 14.55
N THR A 184 -22.88 -58.86 14.48
CA THR A 184 -23.74 -59.92 15.09
C THR A 184 -24.27 -60.97 14.14
N SER A 185 -23.64 -61.13 12.97
CA SER A 185 -23.98 -62.25 12.05
C SER A 185 -22.73 -63.07 11.75
N SER A 186 -22.34 -63.90 12.71
CA SER A 186 -21.54 -65.10 12.48
C SER A 186 -22.10 -66.25 13.28
#